data_f4f8502057ba9901023128b106c15693
#
_entry.id   f4f8502057ba9901023128b106c15693
#
_cell.length_a   1.000
_cell.length_b   1.000
_cell.length_c   1.000
_cell.angle_alpha   90.00
_cell.angle_beta   90.00
_cell.angle_gamma   90.00
#
_symmetry.space_group_name_H-M   'P 1'
#
loop_
_entity.id
_entity.type
_entity.pdbx_description
1 polymer ?
#
loop_
_entity_poly.entity_id
_entity_poly.type
_entity_poly.pdbx_seq_one_letter_code
_entity_poly.pdbx_strand_id
1 'polypeptide(L)'
;MAQFKHSDVKGKILTVNGLIEPNDLGKTICHEHLFIDFRVVYQDPPLKEDNKKSLEKVSLENLGWIRNYWNSNKDNLVLDNYEDSLFELNDFKKYGNSIVELTSMGSIRLKNHAERLKLLSNDTNLNIISGSGFYV
;
A
#
# COMPACT_ATOMS: atom_id res chain seq x y z
N MET A 1 -3.97 20.25 -9.13
CA MET A 1 -2.68 19.83 -8.54
C MET A 1 -1.79 21.04 -8.38
N ALA A 2 -1.21 21.25 -7.20
CA ALA A 2 -0.22 22.30 -7.03
C ALA A 2 1.03 21.93 -7.85
N GLN A 3 1.46 22.81 -8.73
CA GLN A 3 2.69 22.66 -9.50
C GLN A 3 3.83 23.28 -8.70
N PHE A 4 4.74 22.44 -8.17
CA PHE A 4 5.94 22.91 -7.49
C PHE A 4 7.03 23.22 -8.51
N LYS A 5 7.75 24.34 -8.31
CA LYS A 5 9.00 24.60 -9.03
C LYS A 5 10.11 23.78 -8.41
N HIS A 6 11.15 23.44 -9.19
CA HIS A 6 12.31 22.69 -8.68
C HIS A 6 12.97 23.37 -7.46
N SER A 7 12.99 24.70 -7.43
CA SER A 7 13.47 25.50 -6.28
C SER A 7 12.70 25.23 -5.00
N ASP A 8 11.39 25.00 -5.11
CA ASP A 8 10.49 24.86 -3.96
C ASP A 8 10.64 23.52 -3.27
N VAL A 9 11.05 22.48 -4.03
CA VAL A 9 11.22 21.10 -3.53
C VAL A 9 12.65 20.79 -3.06
N LYS A 10 13.62 21.68 -3.38
CA LYS A 10 15.03 21.44 -3.01
C LYS A 10 15.17 21.37 -1.49
N GLY A 11 15.71 20.23 -0.98
CA GLY A 11 15.92 19.99 0.44
C GLY A 11 14.65 19.67 1.22
N LYS A 12 13.50 19.49 0.55
CA LYS A 12 12.23 19.11 1.16
C LYS A 12 11.85 17.67 0.79
N ILE A 13 10.91 17.11 1.52
CA ILE A 13 10.30 15.81 1.24
C ILE A 13 8.86 16.04 0.78
N LEU A 14 8.53 15.44 -0.36
CA LEU A 14 7.16 15.52 -0.90
C LEU A 14 6.33 14.35 -0.35
N THR A 15 5.29 14.69 0.39
CA THR A 15 4.27 13.76 0.87
C THR A 15 2.97 13.93 0.09
N VAL A 16 1.98 13.05 0.32
CA VAL A 16 0.64 13.17 -0.29
C VAL A 16 -0.10 14.44 0.12
N ASN A 17 0.29 15.07 1.23
CA ASN A 17 -0.27 16.32 1.74
C ASN A 17 0.57 17.56 1.42
N GLY A 18 1.71 17.40 0.77
CA GLY A 18 2.60 18.50 0.41
C GLY A 18 4.02 18.32 0.91
N LEU A 19 4.77 19.42 0.95
CA LEU A 19 6.17 19.42 1.32
C LEU A 19 6.35 19.49 2.85
N ILE A 20 7.26 18.67 3.36
CA ILE A 20 7.70 18.72 4.76
C ILE A 20 9.21 18.95 4.84
N GLU A 21 9.70 19.37 6.00
CA GLU A 21 11.12 19.42 6.29
C GLU A 21 11.68 18.00 6.55
N PRO A 22 12.95 17.72 6.23
CA PRO A 22 13.55 16.42 6.51
C PRO A 22 13.47 16.01 8.00
N ASN A 23 13.53 16.96 8.91
CA ASN A 23 13.42 16.70 10.35
C ASN A 23 12.01 16.24 10.78
N ASP A 24 10.99 16.56 10.00
CA ASP A 24 9.61 16.15 10.28
C ASP A 24 9.31 14.71 9.83
N LEU A 25 10.24 14.07 9.09
CA LEU A 25 10.08 12.70 8.61
C LEU A 25 9.99 11.70 9.77
N GLY A 26 10.84 11.85 10.78
CA GLY A 26 10.85 10.95 11.94
C GLY A 26 11.16 9.49 11.59
N LYS A 27 10.69 8.57 12.44
CA LYS A 27 10.84 7.13 12.19
C LYS A 27 9.96 6.71 11.03
N THR A 28 10.56 6.08 10.02
CA THR A 28 9.92 5.79 8.73
C THR A 28 9.99 4.31 8.39
N ILE A 29 8.85 3.71 8.00
CA ILE A 29 8.84 2.46 7.25
C ILE A 29 9.09 2.78 5.78
N CYS A 30 10.10 2.15 5.20
CA CYS A 30 10.58 2.50 3.85
C CYS A 30 9.91 1.71 2.72
N HIS A 31 9.05 0.74 3.02
CA HIS A 31 8.41 -0.10 2.02
C HIS A 31 7.10 -0.67 2.57
N GLU A 32 5.98 -0.11 2.13
CA GLU A 32 4.65 -0.61 2.44
C GLU A 32 3.69 -0.50 1.24
N HIS A 33 2.60 -1.26 1.33
CA HIS A 33 1.47 -1.21 0.43
C HIS A 33 0.19 -1.01 1.25
N LEU A 34 -0.37 0.19 1.23
CA LEU A 34 -1.61 0.50 1.95
C LEU A 34 -2.86 0.12 1.15
N PHE A 35 -2.75 0.21 -0.17
CA PHE A 35 -3.79 -0.21 -1.11
C PHE A 35 -3.14 -0.79 -2.35
N ILE A 36 -3.50 -2.02 -2.71
CA ILE A 36 -2.96 -2.68 -3.91
C ILE A 36 -3.97 -3.67 -4.48
N ASP A 37 -4.02 -3.76 -5.82
CA ASP A 37 -4.63 -4.87 -6.54
C ASP A 37 -3.54 -5.60 -7.33
N PHE A 38 -3.02 -6.66 -6.72
CA PHE A 38 -1.91 -7.40 -7.29
C PHE A 38 -2.37 -8.63 -8.10
N ARG A 39 -3.66 -8.69 -8.48
CA ARG A 39 -4.21 -9.82 -9.27
C ARG A 39 -3.60 -9.96 -10.66
N VAL A 40 -2.84 -8.97 -11.12
CA VAL A 40 -2.05 -9.07 -12.36
C VAL A 40 -1.05 -10.23 -12.34
N VAL A 41 -0.58 -10.66 -11.16
CA VAL A 41 0.35 -11.79 -11.00
C VAL A 41 -0.36 -13.09 -10.64
N TYR A 42 -1.71 -13.11 -10.67
CA TYR A 42 -2.47 -14.30 -10.33
C TYR A 42 -2.10 -15.47 -11.26
N GLN A 43 -1.95 -16.64 -10.66
CA GLN A 43 -1.76 -17.91 -11.34
C GLN A 43 -2.72 -18.95 -10.79
N ASP A 44 -3.28 -19.78 -11.66
CA ASP A 44 -4.11 -20.88 -11.21
C ASP A 44 -3.34 -21.84 -10.29
N PRO A 45 -4.01 -22.42 -9.29
CA PRO A 45 -3.38 -23.45 -8.45
C PRO A 45 -2.79 -24.58 -9.29
N PRO A 46 -1.62 -25.15 -8.89
CA PRO A 46 -1.01 -26.24 -9.63
C PRO A 46 -1.86 -27.52 -9.66
N LEU A 47 -2.72 -27.72 -8.66
CA LEU A 47 -3.64 -28.83 -8.58
C LEU A 47 -5.08 -28.35 -8.79
N LYS A 48 -5.82 -28.99 -9.71
CA LYS A 48 -7.22 -28.64 -10.00
C LYS A 48 -8.14 -28.78 -8.79
N GLU A 49 -7.85 -29.67 -7.87
CA GLU A 49 -8.57 -29.86 -6.60
C GLU A 49 -8.48 -28.64 -5.69
N ASP A 50 -7.42 -27.81 -5.85
CA ASP A 50 -7.20 -26.61 -5.08
C ASP A 50 -7.90 -25.36 -5.65
N ASN A 51 -8.61 -25.47 -6.78
CA ASN A 51 -9.30 -24.33 -7.41
C ASN A 51 -10.28 -23.61 -6.47
N LYS A 52 -10.87 -24.32 -5.49
CA LYS A 52 -11.73 -23.70 -4.48
C LYS A 52 -10.94 -22.75 -3.57
N LYS A 53 -9.73 -23.10 -3.19
CA LYS A 53 -8.85 -22.31 -2.32
C LYS A 53 -8.46 -20.97 -2.95
N SER A 54 -8.47 -20.88 -4.28
CA SER A 54 -8.17 -19.64 -4.98
C SER A 54 -9.20 -18.54 -4.77
N LEU A 55 -10.42 -18.90 -4.36
CA LEU A 55 -11.56 -18.00 -4.15
C LEU A 55 -11.91 -17.81 -2.67
N GLU A 56 -11.30 -18.59 -1.79
CA GLU A 56 -11.54 -18.50 -0.35
C GLU A 56 -10.93 -17.21 0.22
N LYS A 57 -11.57 -16.67 1.24
CA LYS A 57 -11.00 -15.61 2.05
C LYS A 57 -9.76 -16.10 2.80
N VAL A 58 -8.76 -15.25 2.94
CA VAL A 58 -7.59 -15.55 3.77
C VAL A 58 -8.03 -15.78 5.21
N SER A 59 -7.60 -16.88 5.80
CA SER A 59 -7.89 -17.26 7.18
C SER A 59 -6.74 -18.07 7.76
N LEU A 60 -6.76 -18.31 9.08
CA LEU A 60 -5.75 -19.14 9.72
C LEU A 60 -5.76 -20.58 9.20
N GLU A 61 -6.94 -21.10 8.81
CA GLU A 61 -7.12 -22.46 8.32
C GLU A 61 -6.43 -22.70 6.97
N ASN A 62 -6.44 -21.71 6.08
CA ASN A 62 -5.84 -21.83 4.75
C ASN A 62 -4.47 -21.15 4.61
N LEU A 63 -3.98 -20.49 5.66
CA LEU A 63 -2.75 -19.70 5.62
C LEU A 63 -1.51 -20.55 5.22
N GLY A 64 -1.45 -21.80 5.65
CA GLY A 64 -0.36 -22.71 5.28
C GLY A 64 -0.31 -22.97 3.77
N TRP A 65 -1.46 -23.12 3.12
CA TRP A 65 -1.55 -23.27 1.69
C TRP A 65 -1.21 -21.95 0.98
N ILE A 66 -1.77 -20.82 1.43
CA ILE A 66 -1.54 -19.50 0.83
C ILE A 66 -0.05 -19.12 0.87
N ARG A 67 0.67 -19.41 1.95
CA ARG A 67 2.12 -19.17 2.03
C ARG A 67 2.94 -19.89 0.97
N ASN A 68 2.49 -21.07 0.53
CA ASN A 68 3.16 -21.83 -0.53
C ASN A 68 2.70 -21.39 -1.93
N TYR A 69 1.47 -20.92 -2.07
CA TYR A 69 0.83 -20.56 -3.34
C TYR A 69 0.22 -19.15 -3.25
N TRP A 70 1.03 -18.20 -2.79
CA TRP A 70 0.58 -16.85 -2.45
C TRP A 70 -0.13 -16.12 -3.60
N ASN A 71 0.29 -16.36 -4.84
CA ASN A 71 -0.29 -15.77 -6.04
C ASN A 71 -1.45 -16.57 -6.64
N SER A 72 -1.83 -17.69 -6.01
CA SER A 72 -2.96 -18.52 -6.43
C SER A 72 -4.23 -18.31 -5.60
N ASN A 73 -4.23 -17.37 -4.66
CA ASN A 73 -5.43 -16.96 -3.94
C ASN A 73 -5.75 -15.49 -4.25
N LYS A 74 -6.96 -15.21 -4.75
CA LYS A 74 -7.35 -13.88 -5.23
C LYS A 74 -7.56 -12.87 -4.11
N ASP A 75 -7.98 -13.33 -2.93
CA ASP A 75 -8.16 -12.47 -1.76
C ASP A 75 -6.80 -12.00 -1.21
N ASN A 76 -5.81 -12.89 -1.19
CA ASN A 76 -4.45 -12.56 -0.78
C ASN A 76 -3.74 -11.52 -1.68
N LEU A 77 -4.26 -11.28 -2.87
CA LEU A 77 -3.66 -10.34 -3.83
C LEU A 77 -4.27 -8.94 -3.79
N VAL A 78 -5.19 -8.68 -2.87
CA VAL A 78 -5.88 -7.39 -2.82
C VAL A 78 -5.88 -6.83 -1.40
N LEU A 79 -5.42 -5.59 -1.27
CA LEU A 79 -5.61 -4.75 -0.10
C LEU A 79 -6.40 -3.53 -0.56
N ASP A 80 -7.68 -3.46 -0.25
CA ASP A 80 -8.55 -2.37 -0.70
C ASP A 80 -9.49 -1.82 0.40
N ASN A 81 -9.43 -2.39 1.59
CA ASN A 81 -10.24 -1.95 2.72
C ASN A 81 -9.60 -0.74 3.40
N TYR A 82 -10.32 0.38 3.44
CA TYR A 82 -9.87 1.62 4.07
C TYR A 82 -9.75 1.49 5.58
N GLU A 83 -10.74 0.86 6.22
CA GLU A 83 -10.81 0.74 7.69
C GLU A 83 -9.67 -0.15 8.23
N ASP A 84 -9.32 -1.21 7.52
CA ASP A 84 -8.20 -2.06 7.89
C ASP A 84 -6.88 -1.27 7.82
N SER A 85 -6.68 -0.51 6.73
CA SER A 85 -5.50 0.35 6.60
C SER A 85 -5.46 1.44 7.69
N LEU A 86 -6.59 2.05 7.99
CA LEU A 86 -6.70 3.05 9.04
C LEU A 86 -6.39 2.48 10.43
N PHE A 87 -6.87 1.27 10.73
CA PHE A 87 -6.61 0.56 11.98
C PHE A 87 -5.11 0.29 12.15
N GLU A 88 -4.47 -0.31 11.16
CA GLU A 88 -3.04 -0.64 11.18
C GLU A 88 -2.16 0.63 11.27
N LEU A 89 -2.53 1.69 10.56
CA LEU A 89 -1.79 2.96 10.63
C LEU A 89 -1.91 3.64 11.99
N ASN A 90 -3.06 3.56 12.65
CA ASN A 90 -3.22 4.07 14.01
C ASN A 90 -2.39 3.28 15.03
N ASP A 91 -2.18 1.99 14.80
CA ASP A 91 -1.26 1.20 15.63
C ASP A 91 0.20 1.58 15.36
N PHE A 92 0.59 1.67 14.08
CA PHE A 92 1.93 2.11 13.68
C PHE A 92 2.29 3.49 14.21
N LYS A 93 1.35 4.43 14.24
CA LYS A 93 1.56 5.80 14.75
C LYS A 93 2.13 5.86 16.18
N LYS A 94 1.94 4.83 16.98
CA LYS A 94 2.53 4.73 18.33
C LYS A 94 4.05 4.61 18.30
N TYR A 95 4.63 4.21 17.16
CA TYR A 95 6.04 3.86 17.00
C TYR A 95 6.75 4.61 15.88
N GLY A 96 6.00 5.15 14.92
CA GLY A 96 6.52 5.77 13.71
C GLY A 96 5.79 7.06 13.31
N ASN A 97 6.36 7.78 12.36
CA ASN A 97 5.88 9.09 11.91
C ASN A 97 5.55 9.10 10.41
N SER A 98 6.25 8.26 9.63
CA SER A 98 6.17 8.32 8.18
C SER A 98 6.21 6.94 7.54
N ILE A 99 5.59 6.84 6.37
CA ILE A 99 5.53 5.61 5.56
C ILE A 99 5.86 5.95 4.12
N VAL A 100 6.71 5.14 3.50
CA VAL A 100 6.90 5.13 2.05
C VAL A 100 6.01 4.04 1.47
N GLU A 101 4.96 4.46 0.80
CA GLU A 101 3.98 3.61 0.15
C GLU A 101 4.44 3.37 -1.29
N LEU A 102 4.80 2.13 -1.62
CA LEU A 102 5.46 1.77 -2.87
C LEU A 102 4.54 1.17 -3.93
N THR A 103 3.22 1.23 -3.76
CA THR A 103 2.30 0.80 -4.82
C THR A 103 2.47 1.74 -6.01
N SER A 104 3.26 1.28 -6.97
CA SER A 104 3.65 2.06 -8.13
C SER A 104 2.49 2.24 -9.12
N MET A 105 2.67 3.16 -10.07
CA MET A 105 1.70 3.39 -11.14
C MET A 105 1.56 2.17 -12.04
N GLY A 106 0.43 2.02 -12.70
CA GLY A 106 0.13 0.90 -13.58
C GLY A 106 -1.05 0.05 -13.09
N SER A 107 -1.04 -1.23 -13.45
CA SER A 107 -2.17 -2.15 -13.23
C SER A 107 -2.44 -2.52 -11.77
N ILE A 108 -1.48 -2.29 -10.88
CA ILE A 108 -1.60 -2.65 -9.45
C ILE A 108 -2.19 -1.53 -8.59
N ARG A 109 -2.36 -0.32 -9.12
CA ARG A 109 -2.87 0.83 -8.38
C ARG A 109 -4.40 0.91 -8.48
N LEU A 110 -5.06 0.97 -7.34
CA LEU A 110 -6.50 1.15 -7.28
C LEU A 110 -6.94 2.53 -7.80
N LYS A 111 -8.19 2.63 -8.23
CA LYS A 111 -8.81 3.94 -8.52
C LYS A 111 -8.77 4.83 -7.29
N ASN A 112 -8.56 6.14 -7.51
CA ASN A 112 -8.48 7.15 -6.45
C ASN A 112 -7.42 6.83 -5.38
N HIS A 113 -6.34 6.13 -5.78
CA HIS A 113 -5.28 5.72 -4.85
C HIS A 113 -4.66 6.92 -4.11
N ALA A 114 -4.31 7.97 -4.84
CA ALA A 114 -3.70 9.16 -4.26
C ALA A 114 -4.64 9.87 -3.27
N GLU A 115 -5.94 9.96 -3.60
CA GLU A 115 -6.96 10.53 -2.73
C GLU A 115 -7.14 9.71 -1.45
N ARG A 116 -7.14 8.39 -1.57
CA ARG A 116 -7.23 7.47 -0.42
C ARG A 116 -6.02 7.60 0.50
N LEU A 117 -4.80 7.67 -0.05
CA LEU A 117 -3.58 7.91 0.74
C LEU A 117 -3.63 9.26 1.45
N LYS A 118 -4.14 10.29 0.77
CA LYS A 118 -4.30 11.61 1.37
C LYS A 118 -5.29 11.61 2.53
N LEU A 119 -6.41 10.90 2.39
CA LEU A 119 -7.38 10.72 3.48
C LEU A 119 -6.73 10.00 4.67
N LEU A 120 -6.05 8.86 4.44
CA LEU A 120 -5.34 8.14 5.51
C LEU A 120 -4.30 9.02 6.22
N SER A 121 -3.53 9.80 5.45
CA SER A 121 -2.55 10.73 6.03
C SER A 121 -3.22 11.79 6.93
N ASN A 122 -4.37 12.32 6.52
CA ASN A 122 -5.13 13.29 7.31
C ASN A 122 -5.72 12.64 8.58
N ASP A 123 -6.35 11.46 8.45
CA ASP A 123 -7.04 10.79 9.56
C ASP A 123 -6.05 10.27 10.61
N THR A 124 -4.86 9.86 10.19
CA THR A 124 -3.82 9.34 11.09
C THR A 124 -2.79 10.39 11.51
N ASN A 125 -2.70 11.50 10.79
CA ASN A 125 -1.62 12.49 10.95
C ASN A 125 -0.22 11.88 10.75
N LEU A 126 -0.09 10.87 9.89
CA LEU A 126 1.18 10.30 9.44
C LEU A 126 1.62 10.94 8.12
N ASN A 127 2.91 11.09 7.93
CA ASN A 127 3.44 11.47 6.63
C ASN A 127 3.44 10.26 5.69
N ILE A 128 2.74 10.33 4.57
CA ILE A 128 2.74 9.28 3.56
C ILE A 128 3.44 9.80 2.30
N ILE A 129 4.49 9.09 1.89
CA ILE A 129 5.24 9.36 0.67
C ILE A 129 4.83 8.31 -0.34
N SER A 130 4.23 8.73 -1.46
CA SER A 130 3.77 7.80 -2.50
C SER A 130 4.86 7.55 -3.54
N GLY A 131 5.09 6.30 -3.86
CA GLY A 131 5.95 5.88 -4.96
C GLY A 131 5.41 6.37 -6.32
N SER A 132 6.32 6.61 -7.26
CA SER A 132 6.01 7.10 -8.60
C SER A 132 6.54 6.19 -9.72
N GLY A 133 7.13 5.05 -9.38
CA GLY A 133 7.59 4.07 -10.36
C GLY A 133 6.44 3.55 -11.23
N PHE A 134 6.75 3.14 -12.46
CA PHE A 134 5.82 2.49 -13.36
C PHE A 134 6.35 1.11 -13.71
N TYR A 135 5.60 0.07 -13.39
CA TYR A 135 5.91 -1.30 -13.72
C TYR A 135 4.92 -1.79 -14.79
N VAL A 136 5.45 -2.45 -15.82
CA VAL A 136 4.70 -3.02 -16.94
C VAL A 136 4.46 -4.49 -16.72
#